data_19b415769d4b40591b3162eaaf70184c
#
_entry.id   19b415769d4b40591b3162eaaf70184c
#
_cell.length_a   1.000
_cell.length_b   1.000
_cell.length_c   1.000
_cell.angle_alpha   90.00
_cell.angle_beta   90.00
_cell.angle_gamma   90.00
#
_symmetry.space_group_name_H-M   'P 1'
#
loop_
_entity.id
_entity.type
_entity.pdbx_description
1 polymer ?
#
loop_
_entity_poly.entity_id
_entity_poly.type
_entity_poly.pdbx_seq_one_letter_code
_entity_poly.pdbx_strand_id
1 'polypeptide(L)'
;MADCRRETEHGGCRCSESRARQEASRELTDIYVDGDACPVREEIYRVATRLQLNALVVSNGSRPIRPPGTSNVGMVLVDDSADAADDWIAEHISAVDVCVTSDIPLASRCLKKGARVVSPTGKQWTEANIGNALAGRDIARHLRELGEITRGPAPLSKQDRSRFLSALDTAVQAALREVAC
;
A
#
# COMPACT_ATOMS: atom_id res chain seq x y z
N MET A 1 -28.85 57.14 -6.28
CA MET A 1 -27.40 56.98 -6.05
C MET A 1 -27.24 55.83 -5.10
N ALA A 2 -27.04 54.64 -5.59
CA ALA A 2 -26.74 53.47 -4.77
C ALA A 2 -25.76 52.61 -5.56
N ASP A 3 -24.59 52.50 -5.01
CA ASP A 3 -23.42 51.82 -5.56
C ASP A 3 -23.58 50.30 -5.34
N CYS A 4 -23.56 49.56 -6.42
CA CYS A 4 -23.73 48.11 -6.44
C CYS A 4 -22.33 47.48 -6.47
N ARG A 5 -21.78 47.08 -5.32
CA ARG A 5 -20.53 46.34 -5.24
C ARG A 5 -20.79 44.87 -5.50
N ARG A 6 -20.19 44.37 -6.56
CA ARG A 6 -20.14 42.94 -6.92
C ARG A 6 -19.15 42.25 -6.00
N GLU A 7 -19.63 41.33 -5.21
CA GLU A 7 -18.77 40.34 -4.55
C GLU A 7 -18.62 39.12 -5.47
N THR A 8 -17.40 38.88 -5.88
CA THR A 8 -17.04 37.68 -6.67
C THR A 8 -16.66 36.56 -5.71
N GLU A 9 -17.61 35.70 -5.43
CA GLU A 9 -17.35 34.43 -4.75
C GLU A 9 -16.87 33.39 -5.78
N HIS A 10 -15.57 33.18 -5.87
CA HIS A 10 -14.97 31.99 -6.48
C HIS A 10 -13.86 31.47 -5.59
N GLY A 11 -14.26 30.77 -4.54
CA GLY A 11 -13.38 29.97 -3.68
C GLY A 11 -13.94 28.55 -3.55
N GLY A 12 -14.14 27.86 -4.67
CA GLY A 12 -14.51 26.46 -4.69
C GLY A 12 -13.34 25.60 -4.18
N CYS A 13 -13.50 25.05 -2.98
CA CYS A 13 -12.55 24.20 -2.30
C CYS A 13 -12.27 22.92 -3.11
N ARG A 14 -11.10 22.82 -3.75
CA ARG A 14 -10.64 21.62 -4.49
C ARG A 14 -10.49 20.37 -3.62
N CYS A 15 -10.60 20.51 -2.30
CA CYS A 15 -10.54 19.38 -1.35
C CYS A 15 -11.82 18.54 -1.34
N SER A 16 -12.96 19.05 -1.77
CA SER A 16 -14.23 18.31 -1.77
C SER A 16 -14.39 17.37 -2.96
N GLU A 17 -13.80 17.71 -4.10
CA GLU A 17 -13.87 16.87 -5.32
C GLU A 17 -12.97 15.64 -5.25
N SER A 18 -11.83 15.72 -4.54
CA SER A 18 -10.95 14.57 -4.32
C SER A 18 -11.58 13.55 -3.37
N ARG A 19 -12.31 14.01 -2.36
CA ARG A 19 -13.03 13.15 -1.40
C ARG A 19 -14.21 12.44 -2.02
N ALA A 20 -15.02 13.15 -2.82
CA ALA A 20 -16.17 12.57 -3.52
C ALA A 20 -15.76 11.53 -4.59
N ARG A 21 -14.60 11.72 -5.26
CA ARG A 21 -14.05 10.71 -6.18
C ARG A 21 -13.51 9.48 -5.45
N GLN A 22 -12.98 9.62 -4.24
CA GLN A 22 -12.54 8.50 -3.41
C GLN A 22 -13.72 7.72 -2.81
N GLU A 23 -14.83 8.36 -2.49
CA GLU A 23 -16.02 7.69 -1.96
C GLU A 23 -16.81 6.94 -3.03
N ALA A 24 -16.84 7.40 -4.28
CA ALA A 24 -17.46 6.71 -5.41
C ALA A 24 -16.63 5.51 -5.93
N SER A 25 -15.34 5.39 -5.54
CA SER A 25 -14.44 4.30 -5.95
C SER A 25 -14.41 3.12 -4.95
N ARG A 26 -15.19 3.14 -3.90
CA ARG A 26 -15.18 2.12 -2.83
C ARG A 26 -15.75 0.75 -3.21
N GLU A 27 -16.23 0.59 -4.41
CA GLU A 27 -16.69 -0.69 -4.97
C GLU A 27 -15.59 -1.45 -5.73
N LEU A 28 -14.38 -0.91 -5.83
CA LEU A 28 -13.27 -1.54 -6.56
C LEU A 28 -12.12 -1.84 -5.59
N THR A 29 -11.55 -3.02 -5.73
CA THR A 29 -10.33 -3.42 -5.02
C THR A 29 -9.15 -2.55 -5.47
N ASP A 30 -8.47 -1.91 -4.53
CA ASP A 30 -7.24 -1.18 -4.76
C ASP A 30 -6.02 -1.96 -4.23
N ILE A 31 -4.86 -1.73 -4.83
CA ILE A 31 -3.59 -2.31 -4.39
C ILE A 31 -2.75 -1.20 -3.72
N TYR A 32 -2.58 -1.28 -2.42
CA TYR A 32 -1.72 -0.39 -1.65
C TYR A 32 -0.30 -0.92 -1.61
N VAL A 33 0.66 -0.06 -1.93
CA VAL A 33 2.07 -0.42 -2.03
C VAL A 33 2.89 0.49 -1.13
N ASP A 34 3.59 -0.10 -0.16
CA ASP A 34 4.64 0.56 0.59
C ASP A 34 5.83 0.83 -0.35
N GLY A 35 5.91 2.08 -0.85
CA GLY A 35 6.82 2.45 -1.93
C GLY A 35 8.29 2.45 -1.53
N ASP A 36 8.60 2.74 -0.27
CA ASP A 36 9.97 2.94 0.19
C ASP A 36 10.74 1.62 0.32
N ALA A 37 10.03 0.53 0.59
CA ALA A 37 10.60 -0.80 0.81
C ALA A 37 10.17 -1.87 -0.20
N CYS A 38 9.52 -1.50 -1.31
CA CYS A 38 8.98 -2.47 -2.26
C CYS A 38 9.87 -2.67 -3.51
N PRO A 39 10.62 -3.77 -3.61
CA PRO A 39 11.47 -4.08 -4.76
C PRO A 39 10.72 -4.74 -5.93
N VAL A 40 9.41 -4.97 -5.81
CA VAL A 40 8.55 -5.69 -6.79
C VAL A 40 7.48 -4.79 -7.40
N ARG A 41 7.72 -3.48 -7.43
CA ARG A 41 6.75 -2.49 -7.95
C ARG A 41 6.36 -2.77 -9.39
N GLU A 42 7.31 -3.12 -10.24
CA GLU A 42 7.07 -3.41 -11.65
C GLU A 42 6.11 -4.60 -11.84
N GLU A 43 6.23 -5.62 -11.00
CA GLU A 43 5.36 -6.77 -11.00
C GLU A 43 3.94 -6.37 -10.59
N ILE A 44 3.80 -5.48 -9.60
CA ILE A 44 2.50 -4.95 -9.14
C ILE A 44 1.84 -4.15 -10.26
N TYR A 45 2.59 -3.27 -10.91
CA TYR A 45 2.06 -2.45 -12.02
C TYR A 45 1.51 -3.30 -13.17
N ARG A 46 2.20 -4.39 -13.51
CA ARG A 46 1.72 -5.34 -14.53
C ARG A 46 0.42 -6.01 -14.14
N VAL A 47 0.28 -6.44 -12.88
CA VAL A 47 -0.96 -7.06 -12.38
C VAL A 47 -2.08 -6.04 -12.36
N ALA A 48 -1.86 -4.85 -11.79
CA ALA A 48 -2.83 -3.77 -11.73
C ALA A 48 -3.33 -3.38 -13.12
N THR A 49 -2.42 -3.18 -14.07
CA THR A 49 -2.78 -2.83 -15.46
C THR A 49 -3.57 -3.95 -16.14
N ARG A 50 -3.15 -5.21 -15.99
CA ARG A 50 -3.84 -6.37 -16.58
C ARG A 50 -5.26 -6.54 -16.06
N LEU A 51 -5.48 -6.27 -14.77
CA LEU A 51 -6.77 -6.45 -14.10
C LEU A 51 -7.58 -5.14 -14.03
N GLN A 52 -7.05 -4.05 -14.58
CA GLN A 52 -7.67 -2.71 -14.56
C GLN A 52 -7.97 -2.20 -13.14
N LEU A 53 -7.09 -2.52 -12.19
CA LEU A 53 -7.16 -2.09 -10.80
C LEU A 53 -6.26 -0.88 -10.58
N ASN A 54 -6.57 -0.08 -9.57
CA ASN A 54 -5.67 0.97 -9.15
C ASN A 54 -4.54 0.40 -8.29
N ALA A 55 -3.34 0.94 -8.45
CA ALA A 55 -2.22 0.72 -7.54
C ALA A 55 -1.80 2.06 -6.95
N LEU A 56 -1.86 2.18 -5.64
CA LEU A 56 -1.49 3.38 -4.88
C LEU A 56 -0.14 3.14 -4.24
N VAL A 57 0.89 3.78 -4.77
CA VAL A 57 2.25 3.72 -4.21
C VAL A 57 2.42 4.86 -3.22
N VAL A 58 2.52 4.51 -1.95
CA VAL A 58 2.69 5.47 -0.86
C VAL A 58 4.15 5.56 -0.49
N SER A 59 4.70 6.76 -0.40
CA SER A 59 6.11 7.01 -0.09
C SER A 59 6.26 8.34 0.65
N ASN A 60 7.22 8.41 1.55
CA ASN A 60 7.61 9.65 2.23
C ASN A 60 8.56 10.52 1.39
N GLY A 61 8.84 10.15 0.15
CA GLY A 61 9.69 10.92 -0.76
C GLY A 61 11.19 10.79 -0.51
N SER A 62 11.62 10.00 0.48
CA SER A 62 13.05 9.79 0.79
C SER A 62 13.83 9.18 -0.38
N ARG A 63 13.14 8.48 -1.28
CA ARG A 63 13.68 7.93 -2.53
C ARG A 63 12.82 8.31 -3.72
N PRO A 64 13.42 8.83 -4.81
CA PRO A 64 12.64 9.15 -6.00
C PRO A 64 12.07 7.88 -6.62
N ILE A 65 10.75 7.77 -6.65
CA ILE A 65 10.03 6.71 -7.34
C ILE A 65 9.51 7.29 -8.65
N ARG A 66 9.91 6.69 -9.77
CA ARG A 66 9.36 7.08 -11.07
C ARG A 66 8.06 6.31 -11.30
N PRO A 67 6.90 6.98 -11.33
CA PRO A 67 5.65 6.30 -11.65
C PRO A 67 5.69 5.79 -13.08
N PRO A 68 5.10 4.62 -13.38
CA PRO A 68 4.86 4.22 -14.75
C PRO A 68 3.85 5.21 -15.35
N GLY A 69 3.96 5.45 -16.66
CA GLY A 69 3.04 6.35 -17.38
C GLY A 69 1.62 5.80 -17.57
N THR A 70 1.17 4.90 -16.69
CA THR A 70 -0.16 4.27 -16.74
C THR A 70 -1.13 5.00 -15.82
N SER A 71 -2.35 5.24 -16.29
CA SER A 71 -3.37 6.02 -15.59
C SER A 71 -3.89 5.37 -14.31
N ASN A 72 -3.69 4.07 -14.14
CA ASN A 72 -4.16 3.30 -13.00
C ASN A 72 -3.12 3.15 -11.87
N VAL A 73 -1.96 3.81 -11.98
CA VAL A 73 -0.96 3.84 -10.91
C VAL A 73 -0.85 5.25 -10.35
N GLY A 74 -1.29 5.42 -9.11
CA GLY A 74 -1.21 6.65 -8.35
C GLY A 74 0.01 6.68 -7.43
N MET A 75 0.59 7.87 -7.26
CA MET A 75 1.62 8.14 -6.25
C MET A 75 1.03 9.00 -5.15
N VAL A 76 1.19 8.58 -3.92
CA VAL A 76 0.83 9.34 -2.72
C VAL A 76 2.12 9.71 -2.00
N LEU A 77 2.40 11.00 -1.94
CA LEU A 77 3.51 11.53 -1.15
C LEU A 77 2.96 11.96 0.21
N VAL A 78 3.55 11.44 1.26
CA VAL A 78 3.26 11.79 2.65
C VAL A 78 4.43 12.54 3.27
N ASP A 79 4.25 13.02 4.49
CA ASP A 79 5.30 13.73 5.21
C ASP A 79 6.54 12.87 5.42
N ASP A 80 7.71 13.51 5.56
CA ASP A 80 9.02 12.84 5.74
C ASP A 80 9.20 12.31 7.17
N SER A 81 8.17 11.73 7.75
CA SER A 81 8.27 10.99 9.00
C SER A 81 8.37 9.49 8.75
N ALA A 82 9.05 8.77 9.65
CA ALA A 82 9.38 7.36 9.49
C ALA A 82 8.16 6.45 9.26
N ASP A 83 7.02 6.79 9.90
CA ASP A 83 5.81 5.96 9.90
C ASP A 83 4.67 6.57 9.07
N ALA A 84 4.89 7.74 8.40
CA ALA A 84 3.83 8.45 7.69
C ALA A 84 3.19 7.62 6.56
N ALA A 85 3.99 6.88 5.80
CA ALA A 85 3.49 6.01 4.73
C ALA A 85 2.67 4.85 5.31
N ASP A 86 3.15 4.24 6.40
CA ASP A 86 2.47 3.15 7.09
C ASP A 86 1.15 3.61 7.69
N ASP A 87 1.14 4.78 8.33
CA ASP A 87 -0.06 5.36 8.93
C ASP A 87 -1.09 5.69 7.85
N TRP A 88 -0.66 6.32 6.76
CA TRP A 88 -1.54 6.65 5.66
C TRP A 88 -2.17 5.39 5.04
N ILE A 89 -1.38 4.35 4.75
CA ILE A 89 -1.90 3.07 4.23
C ILE A 89 -2.89 2.46 5.22
N ALA A 90 -2.50 2.37 6.51
CA ALA A 90 -3.36 1.77 7.51
C ALA A 90 -4.65 2.57 7.76
N GLU A 91 -4.71 3.87 7.48
CA GLU A 91 -5.92 4.66 7.57
C GLU A 91 -6.87 4.45 6.39
N HIS A 92 -6.34 4.32 5.18
CA HIS A 92 -7.13 4.32 3.95
C HIS A 92 -7.53 2.93 3.46
N ILE A 93 -6.78 1.88 3.83
CA ILE A 93 -7.04 0.51 3.39
C ILE A 93 -8.33 -0.05 4.00
N SER A 94 -9.03 -0.87 3.23
CA SER A 94 -10.29 -1.54 3.60
C SER A 94 -10.21 -3.05 3.42
N ALA A 95 -11.27 -3.76 3.80
CA ALA A 95 -11.33 -5.24 3.74
C ALA A 95 -11.26 -5.79 2.31
N VAL A 96 -11.67 -5.01 1.32
CA VAL A 96 -11.66 -5.43 -0.10
C VAL A 96 -10.34 -5.15 -0.81
N ASP A 97 -9.36 -4.56 -0.10
CA ASP A 97 -8.10 -4.14 -0.68
C ASP A 97 -6.96 -5.13 -0.45
N VAL A 98 -5.89 -4.93 -1.21
CA VAL A 98 -4.66 -5.71 -1.08
C VAL A 98 -3.50 -4.79 -0.73
N CYS A 99 -2.75 -5.12 0.32
CA CYS A 99 -1.52 -4.41 0.69
C CYS A 99 -0.29 -5.22 0.30
N VAL A 100 0.72 -4.54 -0.25
CA VAL A 100 2.04 -5.11 -0.50
C VAL A 100 3.08 -4.38 0.34
N THR A 101 3.57 -5.06 1.37
CA THR A 101 4.61 -4.51 2.25
C THR A 101 5.55 -5.58 2.80
N SER A 102 6.78 -5.20 3.09
CA SER A 102 7.74 -5.98 3.87
C SER A 102 7.67 -5.68 5.37
N ASP A 103 6.99 -4.60 5.76
CA ASP A 103 6.85 -4.23 7.16
C ASP A 103 5.78 -5.04 7.88
N ILE A 104 6.19 -5.77 8.93
CA ILE A 104 5.31 -6.70 9.67
C ILE A 104 4.28 -5.94 10.53
N PRO A 105 4.60 -4.86 11.26
CA PRO A 105 3.64 -3.99 11.91
C PRO A 105 2.57 -3.43 10.99
N LEU A 106 2.93 -2.88 9.82
CA LEU A 106 1.97 -2.41 8.83
C LEU A 106 1.07 -3.56 8.35
N ALA A 107 1.68 -4.73 8.03
CA ALA A 107 0.92 -5.92 7.65
C ALA A 107 -0.11 -6.31 8.70
N SER A 108 0.24 -6.27 9.98
CA SER A 108 -0.68 -6.56 11.09
C SER A 108 -1.82 -5.55 11.18
N ARG A 109 -1.55 -4.27 10.95
CA ARG A 109 -2.58 -3.20 10.94
C ARG A 109 -3.58 -3.38 9.80
N CYS A 110 -3.09 -3.71 8.60
CA CYS A 110 -3.92 -3.98 7.42
C CYS A 110 -4.81 -5.23 7.62
N LEU A 111 -4.25 -6.32 8.18
CA LEU A 111 -5.01 -7.54 8.49
C LEU A 111 -6.16 -7.27 9.47
N LYS A 112 -5.96 -6.44 10.50
CA LYS A 112 -7.02 -6.05 11.45
C LYS A 112 -8.18 -5.31 10.80
N LYS A 113 -7.97 -4.70 9.64
CA LYS A 113 -9.02 -4.08 8.81
C LYS A 113 -9.65 -5.05 7.81
N GLY A 114 -9.23 -6.31 7.81
CA GLY A 114 -9.71 -7.34 6.90
C GLY A 114 -9.01 -7.37 5.55
N ALA A 115 -8.08 -6.44 5.28
CA ALA A 115 -7.34 -6.39 4.02
C ALA A 115 -6.44 -7.62 3.83
N ARG A 116 -6.19 -7.98 2.59
CA ARG A 116 -5.22 -9.03 2.25
C ARG A 116 -3.82 -8.45 2.17
N VAL A 117 -2.84 -9.17 2.71
CA VAL A 117 -1.48 -8.65 2.75
C VAL A 117 -0.50 -9.67 2.18
N VAL A 118 0.34 -9.20 1.25
CA VAL A 118 1.36 -10.01 0.57
C VAL A 118 2.74 -9.36 0.75
N SER A 119 3.73 -10.15 1.14
CA SER A 119 5.12 -9.68 1.20
C SER A 119 5.77 -9.70 -0.20
N PRO A 120 6.82 -8.90 -0.46
CA PRO A 120 7.57 -8.93 -1.72
C PRO A 120 8.20 -10.29 -2.06
N THR A 121 8.33 -11.19 -1.09
CA THR A 121 8.83 -12.56 -1.30
C THR A 121 7.71 -13.56 -1.66
N GLY A 122 6.47 -13.10 -1.76
CA GLY A 122 5.31 -13.94 -2.05
C GLY A 122 4.71 -14.67 -0.85
N LYS A 123 5.10 -14.28 0.37
CA LYS A 123 4.44 -14.80 1.58
C LYS A 123 3.14 -14.03 1.80
N GLN A 124 2.04 -14.74 1.92
CA GLN A 124 0.76 -14.17 2.35
C GLN A 124 0.74 -14.08 3.89
N TRP A 125 0.41 -12.89 4.39
CA TRP A 125 0.18 -12.66 5.79
C TRP A 125 -1.27 -12.98 6.14
N THR A 126 -1.47 -13.61 7.28
CA THR A 126 -2.77 -13.97 7.84
C THR A 126 -2.74 -13.74 9.35
N GLU A 127 -3.89 -13.64 9.99
CA GLU A 127 -3.97 -13.55 11.44
C GLU A 127 -3.26 -14.71 12.14
N ALA A 128 -3.32 -15.91 11.55
CA ALA A 128 -2.68 -17.11 12.10
C ALA A 128 -1.14 -17.06 12.09
N ASN A 129 -0.52 -16.32 11.13
CA ASN A 129 0.94 -16.34 10.98
C ASN A 129 1.62 -15.02 11.34
N ILE A 130 0.89 -13.91 11.45
CA ILE A 130 1.45 -12.59 11.71
C ILE A 130 2.02 -12.45 13.13
N GLY A 131 1.38 -13.09 14.13
CA GLY A 131 1.82 -13.04 15.52
C GLY A 131 3.22 -13.59 15.71
N ASN A 132 3.52 -14.75 15.11
CA ASN A 132 4.86 -15.35 15.16
C ASN A 132 5.92 -14.46 14.47
N ALA A 133 5.54 -13.77 13.39
CA ALA A 133 6.44 -12.88 12.69
C ALA A 133 6.74 -11.62 13.49
N LEU A 134 5.75 -11.04 14.18
CA LEU A 134 5.94 -9.91 15.10
C LEU A 134 6.90 -10.28 16.23
N ALA A 135 6.67 -11.43 16.89
CA ALA A 135 7.57 -11.92 17.95
C ALA A 135 9.01 -12.14 17.44
N GLY A 136 9.15 -12.74 16.24
CA GLY A 136 10.46 -12.93 15.62
C GLY A 136 11.18 -11.62 15.28
N ARG A 137 10.44 -10.58 14.84
CA ARG A 137 10.99 -9.24 14.61
C ARG A 137 11.49 -8.60 15.90
N ASP A 138 10.74 -8.72 16.99
CA ASP A 138 11.13 -8.15 18.29
C ASP A 138 12.40 -8.83 18.83
N ILE A 139 12.50 -10.15 18.72
CA ILE A 139 13.72 -10.91 19.06
C ILE A 139 14.89 -10.44 18.19
N ALA A 140 14.71 -10.34 16.87
CA ALA A 140 15.77 -9.91 15.96
C ALA A 140 16.22 -8.47 16.21
N ARG A 141 15.32 -7.58 16.65
CA ARG A 141 15.64 -6.22 17.06
C ARG A 141 16.50 -6.25 18.33
N HIS A 142 16.08 -6.99 19.33
CA HIS A 142 16.80 -7.11 20.60
C HIS A 142 18.23 -7.69 20.41
N LEU A 143 18.39 -8.72 19.57
CA LEU A 143 19.71 -9.28 19.25
C LEU A 143 20.61 -8.24 18.56
N ARG A 144 20.08 -7.40 17.68
CA ARG A 144 20.85 -6.30 17.05
C ARG A 144 21.28 -5.25 18.06
N GLU A 145 20.42 -4.92 19.02
CA GLU A 145 20.76 -3.99 20.13
C GLU A 145 21.88 -4.55 21.02
N LEU A 146 21.98 -5.86 21.14
CA LEU A 146 23.08 -6.56 21.85
C LEU A 146 24.35 -6.70 21.01
N GLY A 147 24.41 -6.15 19.79
CA GLY A 147 25.58 -6.17 18.93
C GLY A 147 25.74 -7.43 18.07
N GLU A 148 24.75 -8.30 18.05
CA GLU A 148 24.72 -9.46 17.17
C GLU A 148 24.56 -9.01 15.71
N ILE A 149 25.53 -9.37 14.84
CA ILE A 149 25.51 -9.01 13.42
C ILE A 149 24.51 -9.91 12.69
N THR A 150 23.30 -9.41 12.43
CA THR A 150 22.36 -10.08 11.54
C THR A 150 22.63 -9.68 10.10
N ARG A 151 22.80 -10.64 9.20
CA ARG A 151 22.88 -10.38 7.76
C ARG A 151 21.57 -9.74 7.31
N GLY A 152 21.65 -8.69 6.51
CA GLY A 152 20.49 -8.09 5.84
C GLY A 152 19.76 -9.10 4.94
N PRO A 153 18.53 -8.79 4.52
CA PRO A 153 17.76 -9.66 3.64
C PRO A 153 18.52 -9.90 2.32
N ALA A 154 18.51 -11.14 1.84
CA ALA A 154 19.09 -11.49 0.56
C ALA A 154 18.34 -10.77 -0.59
N PRO A 155 19.02 -10.42 -1.70
CA PRO A 155 18.37 -9.90 -2.89
C PRO A 155 17.30 -10.88 -3.42
N LEU A 156 16.18 -10.34 -3.92
CA LEU A 156 15.10 -11.15 -4.47
C LEU A 156 15.56 -11.95 -5.70
N SER A 157 15.37 -13.25 -5.66
CA SER A 157 15.62 -14.16 -6.78
C SER A 157 14.48 -14.08 -7.82
N LYS A 158 14.73 -14.63 -9.02
CA LYS A 158 13.67 -14.80 -10.04
C LYS A 158 12.52 -15.66 -9.53
N GLN A 159 12.83 -16.65 -8.70
CA GLN A 159 11.84 -17.53 -8.10
C GLN A 159 10.97 -16.80 -7.07
N ASP A 160 11.56 -15.88 -6.29
CA ASP A 160 10.80 -15.04 -5.35
C ASP A 160 9.81 -14.14 -6.09
N ARG A 161 10.24 -13.53 -7.21
CA ARG A 161 9.36 -12.72 -8.06
C ARG A 161 8.22 -13.53 -8.66
N SER A 162 8.46 -14.76 -9.07
CA SER A 162 7.41 -15.66 -9.58
C SER A 162 6.42 -16.04 -8.48
N ARG A 163 6.92 -16.39 -7.28
CA ARG A 163 6.07 -16.66 -6.12
C ARG A 163 5.25 -15.44 -5.72
N PHE A 164 5.86 -14.26 -5.75
CA PHE A 164 5.18 -13.01 -5.47
C PHE A 164 4.02 -12.77 -6.45
N LEU A 165 4.27 -12.90 -7.75
CA LEU A 165 3.22 -12.74 -8.77
C LEU A 165 2.04 -13.69 -8.55
N SER A 166 2.30 -14.96 -8.26
CA SER A 166 1.25 -15.93 -7.95
C SER A 166 0.47 -15.57 -6.68
N ALA A 167 1.18 -15.15 -5.63
CA ALA A 167 0.55 -14.78 -4.37
C ALA A 167 -0.29 -13.51 -4.50
N LEU A 168 0.22 -12.49 -5.22
CA LEU A 168 -0.50 -11.25 -5.49
C LEU A 168 -1.76 -11.53 -6.32
N ASP A 169 -1.65 -12.29 -7.40
CA ASP A 169 -2.79 -12.66 -8.23
C ASP A 169 -3.87 -13.38 -7.41
N THR A 170 -3.48 -14.36 -6.59
CA THR A 170 -4.39 -15.07 -5.70
C THR A 170 -5.09 -14.13 -4.71
N ALA A 171 -4.36 -13.20 -4.09
CA ALA A 171 -4.91 -12.25 -3.13
C ALA A 171 -5.91 -11.29 -3.80
N VAL A 172 -5.55 -10.75 -4.97
CA VAL A 172 -6.40 -9.85 -5.76
C VAL A 172 -7.66 -10.57 -6.22
N GLN A 173 -7.55 -11.79 -6.78
CA GLN A 173 -8.71 -12.56 -7.23
C GLN A 173 -9.66 -12.91 -6.06
N ALA A 174 -9.12 -13.12 -4.87
CA ALA A 174 -9.94 -13.35 -3.68
C ALA A 174 -10.64 -12.06 -3.23
N ALA A 175 -9.98 -10.91 -3.28
CA ALA A 175 -10.57 -9.60 -2.99
C ALA A 175 -11.72 -9.27 -3.96
N LEU A 176 -11.49 -9.42 -5.26
CA LEU A 176 -12.51 -9.18 -6.29
C LEU A 176 -13.76 -10.04 -6.13
N ARG A 177 -13.62 -11.29 -5.66
CA ARG A 177 -14.77 -12.16 -5.39
C ARG A 177 -15.61 -11.69 -4.21
N GLU A 178 -15.01 -11.06 -3.22
CA GLU A 178 -15.77 -10.52 -2.08
C GLU A 178 -16.55 -9.26 -2.44
N VAL A 179 -16.03 -8.44 -3.37
CA VAL A 179 -16.74 -7.27 -3.89
C VAL A 179 -17.94 -7.70 -4.76
N ALA A 180 -17.84 -8.83 -5.45
CA ALA A 180 -18.87 -9.32 -6.38
C ALA A 180 -20.02 -10.07 -5.69
N CYS A 181 -19.95 -10.33 -4.38
CA CYS A 181 -20.99 -11.00 -3.58
C CYS A 181 -21.84 -10.00 -2.81
#